data_727b5441557b1601f2e7a63071e72bcf
#
_entry.id   727b5441557b1601f2e7a63071e72bcf
#
_cell.length_a   1.000
_cell.length_b   1.000
_cell.length_c   1.000
_cell.angle_alpha   90.00
_cell.angle_beta   90.00
_cell.angle_gamma   90.00
#
_symmetry.space_group_name_H-M   'P 1'
#
loop_
_entity.id
_entity.type
_entity.pdbx_description
1 polymer ?
#
loop_
_entity_poly.entity_id
_entity_poly.type
_entity_poly.pdbx_seq_one_letter_code
_entity_poly.pdbx_strand_id
1 'polypeptide(L)'
;MRIKKIDIRMKLLSPLSHFGDERLGTMQIMRTNKFLYDGEFIDIPVYSGNGFRGQFRRIAMRDYLERVGIAEEGISEKLYYTLFTGGSLVGGARYDEVGERRRIRRLCPPLALLGTALGDQIIQGKMKAPLFLPICKETVDYTGIESDMSFYDMLQEVFYTRKDDLKSVEYKVKKEEGEKKGDPVQMKYEMQSLSAGTELIGTMIIENVN
;
A
#
# COMPACT_ATOMS: atom_id res chain seq x y z
N MET A 1 -7.05 26.25 -11.76
CA MET A 1 -6.85 24.86 -11.26
C MET A 1 -7.38 24.83 -9.84
N ARG A 2 -8.40 24.02 -9.54
CA ARG A 2 -8.91 23.85 -8.18
C ARG A 2 -8.16 22.70 -7.51
N ILE A 3 -7.60 22.96 -6.33
CA ILE A 3 -6.88 21.99 -5.51
C ILE A 3 -7.68 21.81 -4.23
N LYS A 4 -7.92 20.57 -3.83
CA LYS A 4 -8.46 20.23 -2.52
C LYS A 4 -7.39 19.49 -1.73
N LYS A 5 -7.14 19.97 -0.52
CA LYS A 5 -6.29 19.30 0.47
C LYS A 5 -7.18 18.62 1.51
N ILE A 6 -6.81 17.41 1.89
CA ILE A 6 -7.52 16.62 2.90
C ILE A 6 -6.45 16.07 3.84
N ASP A 7 -6.44 16.55 5.07
CA ASP A 7 -5.57 16.01 6.11
C ASP A 7 -6.21 14.76 6.69
N ILE A 8 -5.41 13.69 6.74
CA ILE A 8 -5.83 12.38 7.20
C ILE A 8 -4.99 12.03 8.43
N ARG A 9 -5.66 11.88 9.56
CA ARG A 9 -5.07 11.36 10.80
C ARG A 9 -5.57 9.94 11.03
N MET A 10 -4.66 9.02 11.25
CA MET A 10 -4.95 7.60 11.45
C MET A 10 -4.36 7.16 12.77
N LYS A 11 -5.13 6.40 13.57
CA LYS A 11 -4.64 5.71 14.74
C LYS A 11 -4.56 4.22 14.44
N LEU A 12 -3.40 3.62 14.65
CA LEU A 12 -3.20 2.20 14.45
C LEU A 12 -3.95 1.40 15.52
N LEU A 13 -4.87 0.54 15.11
CA LEU A 13 -5.60 -0.36 16.01
C LEU A 13 -4.85 -1.69 16.22
N SER A 14 -3.91 -2.00 15.34
CA SER A 14 -3.02 -3.14 15.39
C SER A 14 -1.64 -2.73 14.88
N PRO A 15 -0.58 -3.51 15.16
CA PRO A 15 0.75 -3.22 14.63
C PRO A 15 0.74 -3.08 13.11
N LEU A 16 1.42 -2.06 12.60
CA LEU A 16 1.59 -1.82 11.17
C LEU A 16 2.98 -2.21 10.72
N SER A 17 3.07 -3.19 9.85
CA SER A 17 4.29 -3.53 9.12
C SER A 17 4.21 -2.99 7.70
N HIS A 18 5.18 -2.16 7.33
CA HIS A 18 5.30 -1.59 5.99
C HIS A 18 6.77 -1.55 5.60
N PHE A 19 7.19 -2.51 4.80
CA PHE A 19 8.60 -2.74 4.51
C PHE A 19 9.08 -1.96 3.29
N GLY A 20 10.35 -1.55 3.34
CA GLY A 20 11.17 -1.22 2.18
C GLY A 20 11.93 -2.45 1.68
N ASP A 21 12.99 -2.19 0.93
CA ASP A 21 13.93 -3.23 0.49
C ASP A 21 15.04 -3.47 1.52
N GLU A 22 15.08 -2.67 2.57
CA GLU A 22 16.12 -2.69 3.60
C GLU A 22 15.88 -3.80 4.61
N ARG A 23 16.98 -4.42 5.05
CA ARG A 23 16.99 -5.49 6.04
C ARG A 23 18.12 -5.27 7.03
N LEU A 24 17.88 -5.60 8.28
CA LEU A 24 18.91 -5.70 9.31
C LEU A 24 19.19 -7.19 9.57
N GLY A 25 20.19 -7.76 8.89
CA GLY A 25 20.41 -9.20 8.86
C GLY A 25 19.24 -9.94 8.22
N THR A 26 18.53 -10.78 8.98
CA THR A 26 17.32 -11.52 8.56
C THR A 26 16.02 -10.75 8.81
N MET A 27 16.08 -9.70 9.63
CA MET A 27 14.91 -8.89 10.00
C MET A 27 14.53 -7.91 8.89
N GLN A 28 13.26 -7.90 8.53
CA GLN A 28 12.68 -6.86 7.68
C GLN A 28 12.39 -5.63 8.53
N ILE A 29 12.97 -4.49 8.14
CA ILE A 29 12.75 -3.23 8.85
C ILE A 29 11.62 -2.43 8.22
N MET A 30 11.00 -1.57 9.02
CA MET A 30 10.03 -0.59 8.54
C MET A 30 10.65 0.29 7.47
N ARG A 31 9.87 0.63 6.45
CA ARG A 31 10.28 1.62 5.47
C ARG A 31 10.51 2.95 6.14
N THR A 32 11.68 3.51 5.92
CA THR A 32 12.08 4.81 6.48
C THR A 32 12.26 5.86 5.39
N ASN A 33 12.22 7.10 5.79
CA ASN A 33 12.68 8.25 5.01
C ASN A 33 13.56 9.14 5.89
N LYS A 34 14.51 9.82 5.27
CA LYS A 34 15.40 10.76 5.98
C LYS A 34 14.71 12.08 6.23
N PHE A 35 14.78 12.52 7.48
CA PHE A 35 14.28 13.83 7.94
C PHE A 35 15.36 14.53 8.73
N LEU A 36 15.42 15.85 8.61
CA LEU A 36 16.30 16.68 9.41
C LEU A 36 15.68 16.89 10.79
N TYR A 37 16.38 16.52 11.83
CA TYR A 37 15.99 16.73 13.22
C TYR A 37 17.23 17.12 14.03
N ASP A 38 17.16 18.22 14.76
CA ASP A 38 18.25 18.73 15.60
C ASP A 38 19.61 18.83 14.88
N GLY A 39 19.57 19.24 13.61
CA GLY A 39 20.78 19.43 12.77
C GLY A 39 21.31 18.15 12.13
N GLU A 40 20.73 16.98 12.36
CA GLU A 40 21.13 15.70 11.80
C GLU A 40 20.03 15.06 10.97
N PHE A 41 20.42 14.26 9.94
CA PHE A 41 19.48 13.46 9.17
C PHE A 41 19.27 12.11 9.83
N ILE A 42 18.05 11.86 10.26
CA ILE A 42 17.63 10.59 10.88
C ILE A 42 16.63 9.84 10.02
N ASP A 43 16.64 8.52 10.11
CA ASP A 43 15.72 7.65 9.39
C ASP A 43 14.45 7.41 10.22
N ILE A 44 13.34 8.03 9.79
CA ILE A 44 12.05 7.93 10.49
C ILE A 44 11.16 6.92 9.75
N PRO A 45 10.49 5.99 10.48
CA PRO A 45 9.55 5.05 9.88
C PRO A 45 8.34 5.78 9.30
N VAL A 46 7.93 5.38 8.09
CA VAL A 46 6.86 6.03 7.37
C VAL A 46 5.88 5.02 6.76
N TYR A 47 4.62 5.42 6.58
CA TYR A 47 3.71 4.68 5.74
C TYR A 47 3.60 5.37 4.38
N SER A 48 4.02 4.68 3.33
CA SER A 48 4.15 5.30 2.00
C SER A 48 2.80 5.60 1.36
N GLY A 49 2.76 6.69 0.58
CA GLY A 49 1.58 7.04 -0.20
C GLY A 49 1.14 5.96 -1.19
N ASN A 50 2.07 5.17 -1.72
CA ASN A 50 1.74 4.03 -2.58
C ASN A 50 1.06 2.90 -1.79
N GLY A 51 1.49 2.61 -0.57
CA GLY A 51 0.83 1.66 0.33
C GLY A 51 -0.61 2.09 0.61
N PHE A 52 -0.79 3.34 1.03
CA PHE A 52 -2.11 3.93 1.24
C PHE A 52 -2.98 3.88 -0.04
N ARG A 53 -2.43 4.35 -1.17
CA ARG A 53 -3.15 4.39 -2.44
C ARG A 53 -3.61 3.01 -2.90
N GLY A 54 -2.79 1.97 -2.67
CA GLY A 54 -3.14 0.60 -3.01
C GLY A 54 -4.34 0.09 -2.21
N GLN A 55 -4.36 0.32 -0.89
CA GLN A 55 -5.49 -0.06 -0.04
C GLN A 55 -6.74 0.77 -0.37
N PHE A 56 -6.57 2.08 -0.51
CA PHE A 56 -7.67 2.98 -0.88
C PHE A 56 -8.30 2.57 -2.22
N ARG A 57 -7.48 2.18 -3.21
CA ARG A 57 -7.98 1.68 -4.50
C ARG A 57 -8.88 0.46 -4.33
N ARG A 58 -8.45 -0.53 -3.57
CA ARG A 58 -9.23 -1.76 -3.36
C ARG A 58 -10.59 -1.48 -2.73
N ILE A 59 -10.62 -0.62 -1.70
CA ILE A 59 -11.86 -0.24 -1.04
C ILE A 59 -12.76 0.56 -1.99
N ALA A 60 -12.22 1.59 -2.65
CA ALA A 60 -12.98 2.44 -3.55
C ALA A 60 -13.56 1.69 -4.76
N MET A 61 -12.82 0.69 -5.29
CA MET A 61 -13.31 -0.09 -6.41
C MET A 61 -14.38 -1.11 -6.01
N ARG A 62 -14.28 -1.70 -4.83
CA ARG A 62 -15.34 -2.57 -4.27
C ARG A 62 -16.61 -1.80 -4.00
N ASP A 63 -16.52 -0.68 -3.30
CA ASP A 63 -17.67 0.22 -3.07
C ASP A 63 -18.31 0.67 -4.40
N TYR A 64 -17.49 0.96 -5.40
CA TYR A 64 -18.01 1.33 -6.73
C TYR A 64 -18.74 0.17 -7.41
N LEU A 65 -18.17 -1.03 -7.42
CA LEU A 65 -18.81 -2.22 -8.03
C LEU A 65 -20.14 -2.55 -7.33
N GLU A 66 -20.17 -2.49 -6.01
CA GLU A 66 -21.38 -2.69 -5.21
C GLU A 66 -22.46 -1.67 -5.58
N ARG A 67 -22.12 -0.38 -5.66
CA ARG A 67 -23.06 0.69 -6.03
C ARG A 67 -23.64 0.57 -7.44
N VAL A 68 -22.87 0.00 -8.39
CA VAL A 68 -23.35 -0.22 -9.75
C VAL A 68 -23.99 -1.62 -9.93
N GLY A 69 -24.10 -2.42 -8.86
CA GLY A 69 -24.74 -3.74 -8.87
C GLY A 69 -23.95 -4.82 -9.61
N ILE A 70 -22.62 -4.69 -9.67
CA ILE A 70 -21.74 -5.67 -10.32
C ILE A 70 -21.02 -6.48 -9.26
N ALA A 71 -21.19 -7.81 -9.26
CA ALA A 71 -20.41 -8.70 -8.40
C ALA A 71 -18.96 -8.79 -8.84
N GLU A 72 -18.01 -8.78 -7.87
CA GLU A 72 -16.56 -8.82 -8.16
C GLU A 72 -16.18 -10.07 -8.96
N GLU A 73 -16.84 -11.20 -8.68
CA GLU A 73 -16.62 -12.50 -9.37
C GLU A 73 -17.12 -12.50 -10.82
N GLY A 74 -18.00 -11.57 -11.18
CA GLY A 74 -18.57 -11.45 -12.54
C GLY A 74 -17.77 -10.59 -13.50
N ILE A 75 -16.69 -9.94 -13.05
CA ILE A 75 -15.88 -9.08 -13.91
C ILE A 75 -14.82 -9.88 -14.67
N SER A 76 -14.49 -9.43 -15.89
CA SER A 76 -13.39 -10.03 -16.65
C SER A 76 -12.05 -9.74 -16.01
N GLU A 77 -11.06 -10.62 -16.20
CA GLU A 77 -9.69 -10.44 -15.72
C GLU A 77 -9.10 -9.08 -16.14
N LYS A 78 -9.31 -8.67 -17.40
CA LYS A 78 -8.88 -7.37 -17.91
C LYS A 78 -9.48 -6.20 -17.13
N LEU A 79 -10.78 -6.29 -16.82
CA LEU A 79 -11.46 -5.26 -16.03
C LEU A 79 -10.96 -5.26 -14.58
N TYR A 80 -10.73 -6.44 -14.00
CA TYR A 80 -10.13 -6.57 -12.67
C TYR A 80 -8.77 -5.85 -12.60
N TYR A 81 -7.85 -6.15 -13.52
CA TYR A 81 -6.56 -5.46 -13.56
C TYR A 81 -6.71 -3.94 -13.70
N THR A 82 -7.61 -3.49 -14.57
CA THR A 82 -7.87 -2.06 -14.78
C THR A 82 -8.32 -1.35 -13.50
N LEU A 83 -9.22 -1.98 -12.75
CA LEU A 83 -9.80 -1.40 -11.55
C LEU A 83 -8.84 -1.52 -10.35
N PHE A 84 -8.37 -2.72 -10.04
CA PHE A 84 -7.73 -3.03 -8.76
C PHE A 84 -6.21 -2.87 -8.77
N THR A 85 -5.53 -3.08 -9.90
CA THR A 85 -4.07 -2.96 -9.98
C THR A 85 -3.57 -1.68 -10.66
N GLY A 86 -4.47 -0.95 -11.33
CA GLY A 86 -4.11 0.24 -12.09
C GLY A 86 -3.83 -0.05 -13.57
N GLY A 87 -4.24 -1.22 -14.07
CA GLY A 87 -4.10 -1.65 -15.45
C GLY A 87 -2.69 -2.08 -15.83
N SER A 88 -2.55 -2.46 -17.08
CA SER A 88 -1.26 -2.79 -17.70
C SER A 88 -1.12 -2.07 -19.02
N LEU A 89 0.09 -1.62 -19.35
CA LEU A 89 0.42 -1.10 -20.68
C LEU A 89 0.60 -2.28 -21.61
N VAL A 90 -0.34 -2.43 -22.58
CA VAL A 90 -0.25 -3.42 -23.63
C VAL A 90 -0.14 -2.67 -24.94
N GLY A 91 0.99 -2.85 -25.65
CA GLY A 91 1.20 -2.19 -26.94
C GLY A 91 0.17 -2.64 -27.99
N GLY A 92 -0.24 -1.73 -28.87
CA GLY A 92 -0.99 -2.02 -30.09
C GLY A 92 -2.44 -1.57 -30.18
N ALA A 93 -3.11 -1.24 -29.10
CA ALA A 93 -4.45 -0.68 -29.13
C ALA A 93 -4.41 0.83 -28.92
N ARG A 94 -4.42 1.60 -30.01
CA ARG A 94 -4.63 3.05 -29.93
C ARG A 94 -6.09 3.31 -29.61
N TYR A 95 -6.33 3.84 -28.41
CA TYR A 95 -7.63 4.40 -28.08
C TYR A 95 -7.64 5.88 -28.46
N ASP A 96 -8.68 6.31 -29.16
CA ASP A 96 -8.88 7.73 -29.48
C ASP A 96 -9.20 8.48 -28.15
N GLU A 97 -8.48 9.13 -27.90
CA GLU A 97 -7.67 9.99 -27.11
C GLU A 97 -8.37 10.77 -25.98
N VAL A 98 -9.04 11.84 -26.26
CA VAL A 98 -9.54 12.76 -25.22
C VAL A 98 -10.98 12.42 -24.83
N GLY A 99 -11.79 12.04 -25.80
CA GLY A 99 -13.20 11.71 -25.59
C GLY A 99 -13.37 10.47 -24.73
N GLU A 100 -12.61 9.42 -25.04
CA GLU A 100 -12.67 8.14 -24.30
C GLU A 100 -12.13 8.30 -22.87
N ARG A 101 -11.05 9.03 -22.67
CA ARG A 101 -10.56 9.34 -21.30
C ARG A 101 -11.59 10.10 -20.47
N ARG A 102 -12.32 11.05 -21.08
CA ARG A 102 -13.41 11.77 -20.40
C ARG A 102 -14.56 10.84 -20.07
N ARG A 103 -14.92 9.95 -20.99
CA ARG A 103 -15.97 8.96 -20.80
C ARG A 103 -15.63 8.01 -19.64
N ILE A 104 -14.43 7.44 -19.63
CA ILE A 104 -13.96 6.54 -18.55
C ILE A 104 -13.98 7.24 -17.19
N ARG A 105 -13.51 8.48 -17.13
CA ARG A 105 -13.52 9.26 -15.89
C ARG A 105 -14.94 9.57 -15.38
N ARG A 106 -15.91 9.70 -16.28
CA ARG A 106 -17.33 9.90 -15.90
C ARG A 106 -17.99 8.60 -15.46
N LEU A 107 -17.70 7.50 -16.17
CA LEU A 107 -18.28 6.19 -15.87
C LEU A 107 -17.74 5.60 -14.57
N CYS A 108 -16.46 5.81 -14.27
CA CYS A 108 -15.82 5.27 -13.09
C CYS A 108 -15.07 6.38 -12.32
N PRO A 109 -15.75 7.12 -11.42
CA PRO A 109 -15.13 8.18 -10.63
C PRO A 109 -13.88 7.74 -9.84
N PRO A 110 -13.80 6.52 -9.26
CA PRO A 110 -12.57 6.05 -8.64
C PRO A 110 -11.38 5.97 -9.59
N LEU A 111 -11.59 5.61 -10.87
CA LEU A 111 -10.51 5.65 -11.88
C LEU A 111 -10.09 7.09 -12.22
N ALA A 112 -11.03 8.05 -12.20
CA ALA A 112 -10.68 9.45 -12.37
C ALA A 112 -9.78 9.95 -11.25
N LEU A 113 -10.02 9.47 -10.02
CA LEU A 113 -9.26 9.85 -8.84
C LEU A 113 -7.89 9.17 -8.81
N LEU A 114 -7.84 7.86 -9.04
CA LEU A 114 -6.66 7.02 -8.84
C LEU A 114 -5.83 6.81 -10.12
N GLY A 115 -6.44 7.00 -11.29
CA GLY A 115 -5.80 6.72 -12.57
C GLY A 115 -5.73 5.23 -12.91
N THR A 116 -5.39 4.91 -14.15
CA THR A 116 -5.18 3.55 -14.65
C THR A 116 -4.40 3.57 -15.96
N ALA A 117 -3.86 2.42 -16.36
CA ALA A 117 -3.31 2.21 -17.69
C ALA A 117 -4.31 1.40 -18.54
N LEU A 118 -4.57 1.84 -19.76
CA LEU A 118 -5.44 1.18 -20.74
C LEU A 118 -4.76 1.15 -22.10
N GLY A 119 -4.48 -0.04 -22.61
CA GLY A 119 -3.72 -0.18 -23.84
C GLY A 119 -2.34 0.46 -23.75
N ASP A 120 -2.03 1.38 -24.66
CA ASP A 120 -0.79 2.14 -24.69
C ASP A 120 -0.84 3.48 -23.91
N GLN A 121 -1.96 3.76 -23.25
CA GLN A 121 -2.22 5.05 -22.61
C GLN A 121 -2.34 5.00 -21.09
N ILE A 122 -1.81 6.03 -20.45
CA ILE A 122 -1.97 6.27 -19.02
C ILE A 122 -3.05 7.32 -18.80
N ILE A 123 -4.10 6.94 -18.07
CA ILE A 123 -5.08 7.87 -17.52
C ILE A 123 -4.57 8.32 -16.16
N GLN A 124 -3.98 9.50 -16.12
CA GLN A 124 -3.44 10.07 -14.91
C GLN A 124 -4.53 10.30 -13.86
N GLY A 125 -4.32 9.81 -12.64
CA GLY A 125 -5.19 10.09 -11.50
C GLY A 125 -5.05 11.52 -11.01
N LYS A 126 -6.12 12.03 -10.40
CA LYS A 126 -6.17 13.37 -9.80
C LYS A 126 -5.68 13.40 -8.34
N MET A 127 -5.57 12.23 -7.71
CA MET A 127 -5.15 12.09 -6.31
C MET A 127 -3.64 11.93 -6.21
N LYS A 128 -3.02 12.76 -5.39
CA LYS A 128 -1.65 12.56 -4.89
C LYS A 128 -1.74 12.05 -3.47
N ALA A 129 -1.28 10.82 -3.28
CA ALA A 129 -1.26 10.20 -1.97
C ALA A 129 -0.11 10.77 -1.14
N PRO A 130 -0.34 11.07 0.14
CA PRO A 130 0.67 11.61 1.02
C PRO A 130 1.67 10.54 1.46
N LEU A 131 2.79 11.01 1.98
CA LEU A 131 3.59 10.26 2.93
C LEU A 131 2.94 10.43 4.31
N PHE A 132 2.71 9.33 5.02
CA PHE A 132 2.19 9.39 6.38
C PHE A 132 3.35 9.30 7.37
N LEU A 133 3.42 10.29 8.23
CA LEU A 133 4.43 10.43 9.27
C LEU A 133 3.83 10.05 10.63
N PRO A 134 4.58 9.36 11.49
CA PRO A 134 4.19 9.20 12.88
C PRO A 134 4.17 10.57 13.57
N ILE A 135 3.23 10.76 14.48
CA ILE A 135 3.20 11.97 15.33
C ILE A 135 4.14 11.71 16.50
N CYS A 136 5.35 12.22 16.40
CA CYS A 136 6.42 12.07 17.39
C CYS A 136 7.25 13.34 17.49
N LYS A 137 8.12 13.43 18.49
CA LYS A 137 8.95 14.64 18.71
C LYS A 137 9.84 14.98 17.51
N GLU A 138 10.29 13.96 16.77
CA GLU A 138 11.18 14.14 15.61
C GLU A 138 10.45 14.64 14.36
N THR A 139 9.11 14.58 14.36
CA THR A 139 8.29 15.00 13.20
C THR A 139 7.45 16.26 13.46
N VAL A 140 7.62 16.93 14.59
CA VAL A 140 6.86 18.14 14.95
C VAL A 140 6.95 19.22 13.86
N ASP A 141 8.13 19.50 13.33
CA ASP A 141 8.34 20.52 12.31
C ASP A 141 7.64 20.20 10.98
N TYR A 142 7.37 18.93 10.71
CA TYR A 142 6.71 18.44 9.47
C TYR A 142 5.22 18.25 9.63
N THR A 143 4.78 17.89 10.82
CA THR A 143 3.37 17.59 11.13
C THR A 143 2.64 18.78 11.72
N GLY A 144 3.34 19.68 12.37
CA GLY A 144 2.78 20.79 13.16
C GLY A 144 2.07 20.32 14.43
N ILE A 145 2.29 19.07 14.87
CA ILE A 145 1.64 18.47 16.03
C ILE A 145 2.71 18.14 17.07
N GLU A 146 2.60 18.74 18.24
CA GLU A 146 3.51 18.47 19.35
C GLU A 146 3.34 17.06 19.90
N SER A 147 4.47 16.44 20.25
CA SER A 147 4.52 15.12 20.89
C SER A 147 5.85 14.98 21.64
N ASP A 148 5.80 14.46 22.85
CA ASP A 148 7.00 14.14 23.66
C ASP A 148 7.52 12.72 23.36
N MET A 149 6.75 11.89 22.67
CA MET A 149 7.11 10.51 22.37
C MET A 149 8.07 10.45 21.18
N SER A 150 9.14 9.66 21.31
CA SER A 150 10.03 9.38 20.18
C SER A 150 9.46 8.29 19.27
N PHE A 151 9.81 8.33 17.97
CA PHE A 151 9.46 7.24 17.07
C PHE A 151 10.12 5.90 17.46
N TYR A 152 11.24 5.92 18.17
CA TYR A 152 11.88 4.71 18.70
C TYR A 152 10.97 3.96 19.66
N ASP A 153 10.21 4.69 20.49
CA ASP A 153 9.25 4.10 21.44
C ASP A 153 8.02 3.51 20.76
N MET A 154 7.78 3.90 19.50
CA MET A 154 6.67 3.39 18.68
C MET A 154 7.04 2.13 17.90
N LEU A 155 8.34 1.83 17.76
CA LEU A 155 8.82 0.64 17.06
C LEU A 155 8.76 -0.59 17.97
N GLN A 156 8.36 -1.71 17.38
CA GLN A 156 8.42 -3.02 18.02
C GLN A 156 8.94 -4.07 17.05
N GLU A 157 9.58 -5.08 17.58
CA GLU A 157 9.96 -6.28 16.84
C GLU A 157 8.87 -7.34 17.01
N VAL A 158 8.48 -7.95 15.91
CA VAL A 158 7.48 -9.01 15.88
C VAL A 158 8.10 -10.25 15.26
N PHE A 159 7.91 -11.36 15.96
CA PHE A 159 8.41 -12.66 15.53
C PHE A 159 7.24 -13.50 15.02
N TYR A 160 7.35 -13.99 13.79
CA TYR A 160 6.41 -14.94 13.22
C TYR A 160 7.11 -16.24 12.91
N THR A 161 6.45 -17.33 13.22
CA THR A 161 6.87 -18.65 12.78
C THR A 161 5.87 -19.15 11.75
N ARG A 162 6.32 -19.38 10.53
CA ARG A 162 5.52 -20.06 9.51
C ARG A 162 5.87 -21.54 9.54
N LYS A 163 4.92 -22.35 9.93
CA LYS A 163 4.99 -23.79 9.71
C LYS A 163 4.17 -24.08 8.46
N ASP A 164 4.82 -24.50 7.39
CA ASP A 164 4.09 -24.97 6.22
C ASP A 164 3.33 -26.23 6.60
N ASP A 165 2.02 -26.09 6.71
CA ASP A 165 1.11 -27.20 6.99
C ASP A 165 0.89 -27.97 5.69
N LEU A 166 1.87 -28.82 5.32
CA LEU A 166 1.78 -29.75 4.18
C LEU A 166 0.60 -30.73 4.27
N LYS A 167 -0.18 -30.67 5.37
CA LYS A 167 -1.32 -31.54 5.60
C LYS A 167 -2.57 -31.15 4.81
N SER A 168 -2.66 -29.93 4.29
CA SER A 168 -3.84 -29.45 3.57
C SER A 168 -3.83 -29.78 2.06
N VAL A 169 -2.69 -30.23 1.52
CA VAL A 169 -2.58 -30.62 0.13
C VAL A 169 -2.05 -32.06 0.11
N GLU A 170 -2.88 -33.00 -0.25
CA GLU A 170 -2.44 -34.38 -0.59
C GLU A 170 -1.59 -34.36 -1.86
N TYR A 171 -0.40 -33.77 -1.79
CA TYR A 171 0.63 -34.05 -2.78
C TYR A 171 1.16 -35.44 -2.49
N LYS A 172 0.69 -36.41 -3.23
CA LYS A 172 1.38 -37.68 -3.40
C LYS A 172 2.67 -37.43 -4.17
N VAL A 173 3.67 -36.84 -3.49
CA VAL A 173 5.03 -36.86 -4.00
C VAL A 173 5.45 -38.33 -3.98
N LYS A 174 5.62 -38.94 -5.15
CA LYS A 174 6.30 -40.23 -5.26
C LYS A 174 7.68 -40.04 -4.64
N LYS A 175 7.90 -40.64 -3.49
CA LYS A 175 9.21 -40.68 -2.85
C LYS A 175 10.11 -41.49 -3.74
N GLU A 176 11.18 -40.92 -4.25
CA GLU A 176 12.34 -41.67 -4.67
C GLU A 176 13.02 -42.21 -3.41
N GLU A 177 13.26 -43.51 -3.39
CA GLU A 177 13.92 -44.20 -2.27
C GLU A 177 15.37 -43.66 -2.15
N GLY A 178 15.66 -42.91 -1.08
CA GLY A 178 17.00 -42.46 -0.76
C GLY A 178 17.16 -41.08 -0.15
N GLU A 179 16.16 -40.20 -0.19
CA GLU A 179 16.26 -38.90 0.45
C GLU A 179 15.91 -38.97 1.94
N LYS A 180 16.87 -38.54 2.77
CA LYS A 180 16.64 -38.32 4.21
C LYS A 180 15.50 -37.30 4.36
N LYS A 181 14.49 -37.64 5.13
CA LYS A 181 13.45 -36.70 5.58
C LYS A 181 14.14 -35.49 6.19
N GLY A 182 14.19 -34.39 5.46
CA GLY A 182 14.42 -33.09 6.08
C GLY A 182 13.21 -32.79 6.96
N ASP A 183 13.43 -32.54 8.25
CA ASP A 183 12.40 -32.01 9.11
C ASP A 183 11.82 -30.75 8.47
N PRO A 184 10.50 -30.52 8.57
CA PRO A 184 9.90 -29.31 8.06
C PRO A 184 10.59 -28.10 8.70
N VAL A 185 11.32 -27.34 7.89
CA VAL A 185 12.09 -26.19 8.37
C VAL A 185 11.10 -25.15 8.81
N GLN A 186 11.03 -24.93 10.10
CA GLN A 186 10.25 -23.85 10.67
C GLN A 186 10.94 -22.53 10.30
N MET A 187 10.36 -21.80 9.36
CA MET A 187 10.87 -20.49 8.99
C MET A 187 10.47 -19.49 10.08
N LYS A 188 11.46 -18.86 10.68
CA LYS A 188 11.29 -17.71 11.57
C LYS A 188 11.39 -16.44 10.74
N TYR A 189 10.39 -15.59 10.88
CA TYR A 189 10.39 -14.25 10.27
C TYR A 189 10.46 -13.23 11.39
N GLU A 190 11.46 -12.39 11.33
CA GLU A 190 11.62 -11.24 12.21
C GLU A 190 11.26 -10.00 11.41
N MET A 191 10.42 -9.14 11.97
CA MET A 191 10.03 -7.92 11.30
C MET A 191 9.77 -6.80 12.30
N GLN A 192 10.16 -5.60 11.89
CA GLN A 192 9.87 -4.39 12.62
C GLN A 192 8.49 -3.86 12.24
N SER A 193 7.78 -3.28 13.20
CA SER A 193 6.47 -2.67 12.97
C SER A 193 6.26 -1.47 13.87
N LEU A 194 5.35 -0.58 13.48
CA LEU A 194 4.82 0.44 14.36
C LEU A 194 3.77 -0.19 15.28
N SER A 195 3.85 0.12 16.55
CA SER A 195 2.97 -0.42 17.60
C SER A 195 1.53 0.07 17.44
N ALA A 196 0.58 -0.73 17.89
CA ALA A 196 -0.81 -0.29 18.04
C ALA A 196 -0.88 0.95 18.93
N GLY A 197 -1.77 1.88 18.61
CA GLY A 197 -1.89 3.17 19.30
C GLY A 197 -1.09 4.30 18.64
N THR A 198 -0.09 4.00 17.81
CA THR A 198 0.64 5.02 17.05
C THR A 198 -0.32 5.79 16.14
N GLU A 199 -0.16 7.10 16.13
CA GLU A 199 -0.91 7.99 15.26
C GLU A 199 -0.05 8.45 14.09
N LEU A 200 -0.62 8.39 12.89
CA LEU A 200 0.00 8.81 11.64
C LEU A 200 -0.80 9.95 11.03
N ILE A 201 -0.10 10.90 10.41
CA ILE A 201 -0.73 12.01 9.70
C ILE A 201 -0.15 12.16 8.30
N GLY A 202 -0.98 12.53 7.34
CA GLY A 202 -0.57 12.85 5.98
C GLY A 202 -1.64 13.67 5.25
N THR A 203 -1.22 14.47 4.27
CA THR A 203 -2.11 15.34 3.49
C THR A 203 -2.31 14.79 2.09
N MET A 204 -3.52 14.38 1.78
CA MET A 204 -3.93 13.98 0.44
C MET A 204 -4.28 15.22 -0.38
N ILE A 205 -3.75 15.29 -1.61
CA ILE A 205 -4.04 16.39 -2.54
C ILE A 205 -4.85 15.85 -3.71
N ILE A 206 -5.97 16.52 -4.02
CA ILE A 206 -6.78 16.23 -5.21
C ILE A 206 -6.74 17.45 -6.12
N GLU A 207 -6.26 17.24 -7.33
CA GLU A 207 -6.13 18.28 -8.36
C GLU A 207 -7.32 18.28 -9.32
N ASN A 208 -7.64 19.44 -9.89
CA ASN A 208 -8.70 19.62 -10.89
C ASN A 208 -10.07 19.08 -10.42
N VAL A 209 -10.44 19.44 -9.21
CA VAL A 209 -11.80 19.20 -8.68
C VAL A 209 -12.73 20.20 -9.36
N ASN A 210 -13.65 19.70 -10.17
CA ASN A 210 -14.74 20.50 -10.77
C ASN A 210 -15.98 20.37 -9.90
#